data_35f16a124433807a303571e670b3a30c
#
_entry.id   35f16a124433807a303571e670b3a30c
#
_cell.length_a   1.000
_cell.length_b   1.000
_cell.length_c   1.000
_cell.angle_alpha   90.00
_cell.angle_beta   90.00
_cell.angle_gamma   90.00
#
_symmetry.space_group_name_H-M   'P 1'
#
loop_
_entity.id
_entity.type
_entity.pdbx_description
1 polymer ?
#
loop_
_entity_poly.entity_id
_entity_poly.type
_entity_poly.pdbx_seq_one_letter_code
_entity_poly.pdbx_strand_id
1 'polypeptide(L)'
;HNPNSAEKVDPGYLFNYAVVNWAGSRTGGDAYIPLSQSIQCQADGGDDYGGWAEGYYVIDPYSLGNTWKHYYSVGGNNLQLAIKNAQEATPVNHNGIAQCKIILAQHIYETTMIWGDIPFTEAWVEGVKYPKFDSQEVVLNGVVSLLDEALNEINLDDPLAITDYDIFYKGDMQKWIRLAKSLKFRTLMTMVDKDPTKAEQIGKLISDGGMISSADDNLQFPYLQTAGNENPKYKILEKYTNGINIMFFANNNVLKPMQERNDSRISRYFEPGADGVYRGLDTRQAAEETDDENADLLSSVISKYLFRKEAPELIYSYQEQLFFEAEAYVRGLGVTSNLVKANELYKKAIQTACDYYEADPVKTTEFIDALDDLNTLEPDRALYEIHIQQWIDLMDRPLEEFVQWRRSGSNGNEVPVLTVPTEATSRELIRRWEYSPEEMTANPNAPKESPKIWEKMWFDL
;
A
#
# COMPACT_ATOMS: atom_id res chain seq x y z
N HIS A 1 24.51 -28.73 22.71
CA HIS A 1 25.03 -27.39 22.33
C HIS A 1 25.79 -27.52 21.01
N ASN A 2 25.34 -26.88 19.97
CA ASN A 2 26.09 -26.70 18.72
C ASN A 2 26.93 -25.41 18.91
N PRO A 3 28.27 -25.48 19.00
CA PRO A 3 29.11 -24.30 19.21
C PRO A 3 29.07 -23.30 18.04
N ASN A 4 28.39 -23.67 16.92
CA ASN A 4 28.22 -22.83 15.75
C ASN A 4 26.76 -22.23 15.62
N SER A 5 25.88 -22.48 16.59
CA SER A 5 24.61 -21.76 16.66
C SER A 5 24.91 -20.44 17.39
N ALA A 6 24.69 -19.32 16.67
CA ALA A 6 24.69 -18.02 17.33
C ALA A 6 23.60 -18.04 18.41
N GLU A 7 24.02 -18.03 19.70
CA GLU A 7 23.09 -18.09 20.84
C GLU A 7 22.18 -16.87 20.91
N LYS A 8 22.55 -15.73 20.28
CA LYS A 8 21.71 -14.53 20.15
C LYS A 8 22.05 -13.81 18.86
N VAL A 9 21.06 -13.68 17.99
CA VAL A 9 21.14 -12.85 16.79
C VAL A 9 20.78 -11.42 17.16
N ASP A 10 21.58 -10.44 16.70
CA ASP A 10 21.29 -9.03 16.89
C ASP A 10 19.88 -8.68 16.35
N PRO A 11 19.01 -8.02 17.14
CA PRO A 11 17.68 -7.61 16.68
C PRO A 11 17.69 -6.81 15.39
N GLY A 12 18.73 -5.99 15.16
CA GLY A 12 18.89 -5.20 13.94
C GLY A 12 19.06 -6.04 12.69
N TYR A 13 19.77 -7.18 12.76
CA TYR A 13 19.88 -8.09 11.61
C TYR A 13 18.54 -8.70 11.24
N LEU A 14 17.77 -9.14 12.24
CA LEU A 14 16.44 -9.74 12.01
C LEU A 14 15.46 -8.71 11.46
N PHE A 15 15.48 -7.49 12.01
CA PHE A 15 14.71 -6.35 11.52
C PHE A 15 15.05 -6.05 10.05
N ASN A 16 16.33 -5.88 9.73
CA ASN A 16 16.78 -5.57 8.37
C ASN A 16 16.40 -6.68 7.39
N TYR A 17 16.60 -7.94 7.78
CA TYR A 17 16.21 -9.08 6.96
C TYR A 17 14.71 -9.09 6.66
N ALA A 18 13.86 -8.85 7.65
CA ALA A 18 12.42 -8.75 7.47
C ALA A 18 12.06 -7.59 6.52
N VAL A 19 12.64 -6.41 6.73
CA VAL A 19 12.36 -5.19 5.95
C VAL A 19 12.78 -5.32 4.48
N VAL A 20 13.99 -5.83 4.21
CA VAL A 20 14.48 -6.01 2.82
C VAL A 20 13.60 -7.00 2.05
N ASN A 21 13.24 -8.12 2.68
CA ASN A 21 12.37 -9.11 2.05
C ASN A 21 10.95 -8.57 1.84
N TRP A 22 10.42 -7.82 2.80
CA TRP A 22 9.12 -7.17 2.70
C TRP A 22 9.05 -6.18 1.54
N ALA A 23 10.01 -5.25 1.44
CA ALA A 23 10.09 -4.32 0.32
C ALA A 23 10.18 -5.07 -1.02
N GLY A 24 11.01 -6.11 -1.10
CA GLY A 24 11.14 -6.96 -2.28
C GLY A 24 9.86 -7.71 -2.65
N SER A 25 9.07 -8.14 -1.67
CA SER A 25 7.78 -8.78 -1.90
C SER A 25 6.75 -7.80 -2.44
N ARG A 26 6.65 -6.60 -1.85
CA ARG A 26 5.71 -5.54 -2.26
C ARG A 26 5.93 -5.09 -3.71
N THR A 27 7.18 -5.01 -4.15
CA THR A 27 7.57 -4.59 -5.50
C THR A 27 7.82 -5.75 -6.46
N GLY A 28 7.79 -6.97 -5.96
CA GLY A 28 8.02 -8.20 -6.74
C GLY A 28 6.78 -8.68 -7.48
N GLY A 29 7.00 -9.53 -8.47
CA GLY A 29 5.97 -10.04 -9.36
C GLY A 29 4.81 -10.74 -8.65
N ASP A 30 5.06 -11.42 -7.53
CA ASP A 30 4.03 -12.18 -6.80
C ASP A 30 2.99 -11.31 -6.08
N ALA A 31 3.31 -10.05 -5.75
CA ALA A 31 2.36 -9.13 -5.13
C ALA A 31 2.00 -7.95 -6.05
N TYR A 32 3.01 -7.31 -6.65
CA TYR A 32 2.79 -6.11 -7.45
C TYR A 32 1.94 -6.37 -8.69
N ILE A 33 2.23 -7.43 -9.46
CA ILE A 33 1.49 -7.74 -10.68
C ILE A 33 0.03 -8.09 -10.36
N PRO A 34 -0.28 -9.07 -9.47
CA PRO A 34 -1.66 -9.38 -9.15
C PRO A 34 -2.46 -8.19 -8.64
N LEU A 35 -1.88 -7.37 -7.77
CA LEU A 35 -2.56 -6.20 -7.25
C LEU A 35 -2.79 -5.15 -8.34
N SER A 36 -1.75 -4.73 -9.07
CA SER A 36 -1.85 -3.65 -10.04
C SER A 36 -2.81 -3.96 -11.19
N GLN A 37 -2.88 -5.20 -11.63
CA GLN A 37 -3.74 -5.64 -12.72
C GLN A 37 -5.18 -5.87 -12.24
N SER A 38 -5.37 -6.57 -11.13
CA SER A 38 -6.71 -6.93 -10.65
C SER A 38 -7.53 -5.73 -10.18
N ILE A 39 -6.88 -4.70 -9.58
CA ILE A 39 -7.57 -3.46 -9.17
C ILE A 39 -7.61 -2.40 -10.27
N GLN A 40 -7.10 -2.70 -11.46
CA GLN A 40 -7.20 -1.85 -12.64
C GLN A 40 -6.51 -0.48 -12.52
N CYS A 41 -5.48 -0.37 -11.70
CA CYS A 41 -4.63 0.82 -11.70
C CYS A 41 -3.63 0.82 -12.84
N GLN A 42 -3.35 -0.35 -13.37
CA GLN A 42 -2.60 -0.55 -14.61
C GLN A 42 -3.39 -1.48 -15.54
N ALA A 43 -3.06 -1.46 -16.82
CA ALA A 43 -3.64 -2.35 -17.79
C ALA A 43 -2.57 -3.29 -18.35
N ASP A 44 -2.98 -4.51 -18.73
CA ASP A 44 -2.13 -5.41 -19.50
C ASP A 44 -2.26 -5.18 -21.01
N GLY A 45 -1.27 -5.60 -21.78
CA GLY A 45 -1.27 -5.48 -23.23
C GLY A 45 -1.97 -6.61 -23.97
N GLY A 46 -2.65 -7.50 -23.26
CA GLY A 46 -3.26 -8.70 -23.84
C GLY A 46 -2.30 -9.85 -24.08
N ASP A 47 -2.80 -10.96 -24.62
CA ASP A 47 -2.08 -12.25 -24.68
C ASP A 47 -0.80 -12.21 -25.53
N ASP A 48 -0.75 -11.34 -26.55
CA ASP A 48 0.41 -11.22 -27.46
C ASP A 48 1.62 -10.53 -26.80
N TYR A 49 1.38 -9.79 -25.69
CA TYR A 49 2.40 -9.03 -24.97
C TYR A 49 2.55 -9.45 -23.50
N GLY A 50 2.25 -10.71 -23.18
CA GLY A 50 2.37 -11.23 -21.83
C GLY A 50 1.22 -10.84 -20.92
N GLY A 51 0.00 -10.91 -21.46
CA GLY A 51 -1.23 -10.70 -20.71
C GLY A 51 -1.24 -11.47 -19.39
N TRP A 52 -1.60 -10.77 -18.33
CA TRP A 52 -1.60 -11.33 -17.00
C TRP A 52 -3.00 -11.87 -16.65
N ALA A 53 -3.09 -13.16 -16.31
CA ALA A 53 -4.35 -13.79 -15.88
C ALA A 53 -4.97 -13.07 -14.67
N GLU A 54 -4.18 -12.36 -13.92
CA GLU A 54 -4.58 -11.50 -12.80
C GLU A 54 -5.54 -10.38 -13.21
N GLY A 55 -5.45 -9.89 -14.45
CA GLY A 55 -6.40 -8.94 -15.03
C GLY A 55 -7.81 -9.52 -15.15
N TYR A 56 -7.96 -10.85 -15.13
CA TYR A 56 -9.25 -11.57 -15.09
C TYR A 56 -9.60 -12.12 -13.71
N TYR A 57 -8.91 -11.66 -12.68
CA TYR A 57 -9.08 -12.15 -11.31
C TYR A 57 -8.65 -13.60 -11.08
N VAL A 58 -7.71 -14.08 -11.89
CA VAL A 58 -7.05 -15.37 -11.68
C VAL A 58 -5.66 -15.12 -11.10
N ILE A 59 -5.54 -15.22 -9.78
CA ILE A 59 -4.26 -15.04 -9.10
C ILE A 59 -3.56 -16.38 -9.00
N ASP A 60 -2.31 -16.44 -9.47
CA ASP A 60 -1.50 -17.64 -9.44
C ASP A 60 -1.33 -18.17 -8.01
N PRO A 61 -1.54 -19.49 -7.75
CA PRO A 61 -1.33 -20.08 -6.44
C PRO A 61 0.07 -19.85 -5.86
N TYR A 62 1.11 -19.74 -6.71
CA TYR A 62 2.46 -19.39 -6.25
C TYR A 62 2.52 -17.95 -5.71
N SER A 63 1.85 -17.01 -6.37
CA SER A 63 1.75 -15.62 -5.89
C SER A 63 1.05 -15.56 -4.53
N LEU A 64 -0.06 -16.29 -4.36
CA LEU A 64 -0.76 -16.39 -3.07
C LEU A 64 0.16 -16.96 -1.98
N GLY A 65 0.81 -18.09 -2.26
CA GLY A 65 1.69 -18.78 -1.30
C GLY A 65 2.94 -18.00 -0.94
N ASN A 66 3.62 -17.45 -1.94
CA ASN A 66 4.84 -16.67 -1.72
C ASN A 66 4.56 -15.38 -0.93
N THR A 67 3.50 -14.67 -1.26
CA THR A 67 3.12 -13.43 -0.56
C THR A 67 2.72 -13.75 0.90
N TRP A 68 1.92 -14.79 1.14
CA TRP A 68 1.59 -15.26 2.48
C TRP A 68 2.84 -15.60 3.30
N LYS A 69 3.76 -16.37 2.71
CA LYS A 69 5.03 -16.74 3.33
C LYS A 69 5.88 -15.52 3.70
N HIS A 70 5.93 -14.50 2.85
CA HIS A 70 6.67 -13.27 3.16
C HIS A 70 6.15 -12.58 4.42
N TYR A 71 4.84 -12.49 4.61
CA TYR A 71 4.28 -11.87 5.80
C TYR A 71 4.47 -12.71 7.06
N TYR A 72 4.22 -14.03 6.99
CA TYR A 72 4.25 -14.88 8.17
C TYR A 72 5.63 -15.44 8.51
N SER A 73 6.25 -16.16 7.57
CA SER A 73 7.48 -16.89 7.84
C SER A 73 8.71 -16.00 7.77
N VAL A 74 8.75 -15.04 6.85
CA VAL A 74 9.92 -14.16 6.67
C VAL A 74 9.77 -12.89 7.51
N GLY A 75 8.70 -12.13 7.31
CA GLY A 75 8.49 -10.87 8.02
C GLY A 75 8.14 -11.08 9.48
N GLY A 76 6.97 -11.63 9.76
CA GLY A 76 6.44 -11.75 11.11
C GLY A 76 7.32 -12.56 12.06
N ASN A 77 7.80 -13.72 11.60
CA ASN A 77 8.66 -14.56 12.47
C ASN A 77 9.98 -13.88 12.86
N ASN A 78 10.64 -13.21 11.90
CA ASN A 78 11.89 -12.51 12.20
C ASN A 78 11.68 -11.26 13.06
N LEU A 79 10.57 -10.52 12.86
CA LEU A 79 10.23 -9.37 13.70
C LEU A 79 9.88 -9.80 15.13
N GLN A 80 9.15 -10.89 15.32
CA GLN A 80 8.88 -11.44 16.66
C GLN A 80 10.15 -11.92 17.35
N LEU A 81 11.05 -12.57 16.64
CA LEU A 81 12.33 -12.97 17.17
C LEU A 81 13.22 -11.75 17.53
N ALA A 82 13.19 -10.71 16.69
CA ALA A 82 13.88 -9.46 16.99
C ALA A 82 13.35 -8.80 18.26
N ILE A 83 12.03 -8.75 18.45
CA ILE A 83 11.39 -8.25 19.68
C ILE A 83 11.87 -9.05 20.89
N LYS A 84 11.81 -10.38 20.82
CA LYS A 84 12.25 -11.26 21.89
C LYS A 84 13.73 -11.02 22.25
N ASN A 85 14.61 -10.98 21.26
CA ASN A 85 16.04 -10.75 21.48
C ASN A 85 16.33 -9.36 22.06
N ALA A 86 15.59 -8.33 21.65
CA ALA A 86 15.69 -6.98 22.19
C ALA A 86 15.21 -6.90 23.66
N GLN A 87 14.16 -7.67 24.01
CA GLN A 87 13.67 -7.80 25.40
C GLN A 87 14.66 -8.52 26.31
N GLU A 88 15.35 -9.54 25.79
CA GLU A 88 16.33 -10.34 26.53
C GLU A 88 17.75 -9.70 26.55
N ALA A 89 17.95 -8.59 25.84
CA ALA A 89 19.20 -7.86 25.83
C ALA A 89 19.50 -7.22 27.20
N THR A 90 20.78 -7.00 27.48
CA THR A 90 21.19 -6.32 28.72
C THR A 90 22.13 -5.17 28.34
N PRO A 91 21.72 -3.92 28.48
CA PRO A 91 20.36 -3.46 28.83
C PRO A 91 19.29 -3.78 27.76
N VAL A 92 18.01 -3.79 28.17
CA VAL A 92 16.89 -3.97 27.26
C VAL A 92 16.87 -2.86 26.21
N ASN A 93 16.67 -3.23 24.94
CA ASN A 93 16.57 -2.25 23.86
C ASN A 93 15.10 -1.88 23.58
N HIS A 94 14.53 -0.99 24.42
CA HIS A 94 13.13 -0.56 24.33
C HIS A 94 12.77 0.07 22.97
N ASN A 95 13.62 0.94 22.44
CA ASN A 95 13.37 1.55 21.15
C ASN A 95 13.43 0.52 20.01
N GLY A 96 14.35 -0.45 20.09
CA GLY A 96 14.41 -1.55 19.12
C GLY A 96 13.16 -2.42 19.14
N ILE A 97 12.60 -2.69 20.32
CA ILE A 97 11.30 -3.37 20.46
C ILE A 97 10.21 -2.57 19.75
N ALA A 98 10.15 -1.26 19.97
CA ALA A 98 9.17 -0.38 19.37
C ALA A 98 9.27 -0.36 17.83
N GLN A 99 10.49 -0.21 17.28
CA GLN A 99 10.74 -0.24 15.84
C GLN A 99 10.22 -1.54 15.22
N CYS A 100 10.51 -2.68 15.83
CA CYS A 100 10.03 -3.98 15.37
C CYS A 100 8.50 -4.10 15.46
N LYS A 101 7.88 -3.63 16.55
CA LYS A 101 6.41 -3.64 16.72
C LYS A 101 5.71 -2.77 15.68
N ILE A 102 6.26 -1.61 15.34
CA ILE A 102 5.68 -0.71 14.32
C ILE A 102 5.67 -1.40 12.94
N ILE A 103 6.78 -2.00 12.54
CA ILE A 103 6.85 -2.72 11.26
C ILE A 103 6.00 -4.00 11.28
N LEU A 104 5.92 -4.71 12.41
CA LEU A 104 5.03 -5.85 12.56
C LEU A 104 3.56 -5.44 12.44
N ALA A 105 3.16 -4.33 13.06
CA ALA A 105 1.81 -3.77 12.91
C ALA A 105 1.48 -3.46 11.44
N GLN A 106 2.44 -2.90 10.69
CA GLN A 106 2.30 -2.67 9.25
C GLN A 106 2.13 -3.98 8.49
N HIS A 107 2.91 -5.01 8.78
CA HIS A 107 2.78 -6.33 8.15
C HIS A 107 1.39 -6.94 8.39
N ILE A 108 0.92 -6.90 9.63
CA ILE A 108 -0.40 -7.42 10.01
C ILE A 108 -1.51 -6.64 9.31
N TYR A 109 -1.39 -5.31 9.24
CA TYR A 109 -2.34 -4.46 8.51
C TYR A 109 -2.40 -4.85 7.04
N GLU A 110 -1.28 -4.96 6.34
CA GLU A 110 -1.23 -5.34 4.93
C GLU A 110 -1.82 -6.73 4.70
N THR A 111 -1.47 -7.69 5.55
CA THR A 111 -1.96 -9.06 5.47
C THR A 111 -3.49 -9.11 5.55
N THR A 112 -4.07 -8.43 6.55
CA THR A 112 -5.54 -8.42 6.69
C THR A 112 -6.24 -7.65 5.58
N MET A 113 -5.58 -6.64 4.98
CA MET A 113 -6.12 -5.90 3.84
C MET A 113 -6.15 -6.74 2.55
N ILE A 114 -5.29 -7.75 2.43
CA ILE A 114 -5.28 -8.68 1.30
C ILE A 114 -6.25 -9.84 1.51
N TRP A 115 -6.27 -10.45 2.70
CA TRP A 115 -6.99 -11.69 2.98
C TRP A 115 -8.20 -11.60 3.91
N GLY A 116 -8.37 -10.50 4.64
CA GLY A 116 -9.44 -10.35 5.64
C GLY A 116 -9.10 -11.02 6.96
N ASP A 117 -9.85 -12.05 7.35
CA ASP A 117 -9.58 -12.83 8.55
C ASP A 117 -8.26 -13.59 8.41
N ILE A 118 -7.39 -13.50 9.41
CA ILE A 118 -6.04 -14.08 9.35
C ILE A 118 -5.57 -14.59 10.72
N PRO A 119 -4.61 -15.50 10.79
CA PRO A 119 -3.95 -15.82 12.06
C PRO A 119 -3.26 -14.57 12.65
N PHE A 120 -3.65 -14.21 13.87
CA PHE A 120 -3.12 -13.04 14.54
C PHE A 120 -2.80 -13.31 16.03
N THR A 121 -3.82 -13.59 16.86
CA THR A 121 -3.63 -13.71 18.30
C THR A 121 -2.81 -14.95 18.70
N GLU A 122 -2.78 -15.95 17.86
CA GLU A 122 -1.99 -17.17 18.05
C GLU A 122 -0.80 -17.28 17.07
N ALA A 123 -0.66 -16.33 16.13
CA ALA A 123 0.46 -16.31 15.23
C ALA A 123 1.78 -16.08 16.01
N TRP A 124 2.81 -16.84 15.67
CA TRP A 124 4.16 -16.78 16.27
C TRP A 124 4.22 -17.06 17.79
N VAL A 125 3.14 -17.60 18.37
CA VAL A 125 3.13 -17.99 19.76
C VAL A 125 3.85 -19.33 19.94
N GLU A 126 4.81 -19.38 20.88
CA GLU A 126 5.59 -20.59 21.15
C GLU A 126 4.67 -21.77 21.53
N GLY A 127 4.86 -22.91 20.87
CA GLY A 127 4.05 -24.11 21.06
C GLY A 127 2.75 -24.17 20.25
N VAL A 128 2.31 -23.09 19.64
CA VAL A 128 1.15 -23.09 18.73
C VAL A 128 1.61 -23.41 17.32
N LYS A 129 1.31 -24.62 16.86
CA LYS A 129 1.66 -25.07 15.52
C LYS A 129 0.62 -24.67 14.46
N TYR A 130 -0.63 -24.60 14.85
CA TYR A 130 -1.78 -24.35 14.00
C TYR A 130 -2.60 -23.19 14.55
N PRO A 131 -2.22 -21.94 14.28
CA PRO A 131 -2.92 -20.78 14.81
C PRO A 131 -4.35 -20.70 14.24
N LYS A 132 -5.29 -20.25 15.04
CA LYS A 132 -6.65 -19.93 14.58
C LYS A 132 -6.64 -18.68 13.73
N PHE A 133 -7.64 -18.55 12.88
CA PHE A 133 -7.96 -17.32 12.16
C PHE A 133 -8.79 -16.40 13.05
N ASP A 134 -8.34 -15.17 13.20
CA ASP A 134 -9.08 -14.12 13.90
C ASP A 134 -9.83 -13.26 12.88
N SER A 135 -10.99 -12.74 13.26
CA SER A 135 -11.76 -11.84 12.39
C SER A 135 -10.98 -10.56 12.08
N GLN A 136 -11.19 -9.99 10.92
CA GLN A 136 -10.52 -8.73 10.52
C GLN A 136 -10.73 -7.61 11.53
N GLU A 137 -11.90 -7.54 12.16
CA GLU A 137 -12.17 -6.58 13.24
C GLU A 137 -11.19 -6.76 14.42
N VAL A 138 -11.00 -8.01 14.88
CA VAL A 138 -10.04 -8.33 15.93
C VAL A 138 -8.62 -7.97 15.51
N VAL A 139 -8.23 -8.29 14.28
CA VAL A 139 -6.91 -8.02 13.73
C VAL A 139 -6.65 -6.50 13.68
N LEU A 140 -7.57 -5.71 13.14
CA LEU A 140 -7.39 -4.26 13.02
C LEU A 140 -7.35 -3.56 14.38
N ASN A 141 -8.19 -3.97 15.35
CA ASN A 141 -8.08 -3.49 16.73
C ASN A 141 -6.71 -3.89 17.34
N GLY A 142 -6.22 -5.08 17.02
CA GLY A 142 -4.90 -5.54 17.43
C GLY A 142 -3.77 -4.71 16.83
N VAL A 143 -3.87 -4.28 15.57
CA VAL A 143 -2.91 -3.36 14.93
C VAL A 143 -2.86 -2.02 15.69
N VAL A 144 -4.02 -1.45 16.01
CA VAL A 144 -4.11 -0.21 16.81
C VAL A 144 -3.43 -0.41 18.18
N SER A 145 -3.72 -1.51 18.87
CA SER A 145 -3.12 -1.81 20.18
C SER A 145 -1.61 -1.98 20.09
N LEU A 146 -1.11 -2.68 19.08
CA LEU A 146 0.32 -2.91 18.88
C LEU A 146 1.09 -1.61 18.61
N LEU A 147 0.47 -0.66 17.88
CA LEU A 147 1.03 0.67 17.68
C LEU A 147 1.03 1.50 18.97
N ASP A 148 0.00 1.40 19.81
CA ASP A 148 -0.03 2.04 21.13
C ASP A 148 1.02 1.44 22.07
N GLU A 149 1.19 0.13 22.07
CA GLU A 149 2.28 -0.53 22.81
C GLU A 149 3.64 -0.03 22.35
N ALA A 150 3.87 0.07 21.04
CA ALA A 150 5.11 0.59 20.49
C ALA A 150 5.38 2.03 20.92
N LEU A 151 4.36 2.90 20.88
CA LEU A 151 4.48 4.28 21.33
C LEU A 151 4.82 4.38 22.83
N ASN A 152 4.26 3.50 23.65
CA ASN A 152 4.54 3.44 25.10
C ASN A 152 5.92 2.86 25.39
N GLU A 153 6.48 2.05 24.52
CA GLU A 153 7.80 1.44 24.64
C GLU A 153 8.95 2.43 24.36
N ILE A 154 8.70 3.43 23.49
CA ILE A 154 9.72 4.38 23.07
C ILE A 154 10.20 5.24 24.23
N ASN A 155 11.53 5.26 24.43
CA ASN A 155 12.22 6.12 25.38
C ASN A 155 13.23 7.00 24.62
N LEU A 156 12.91 8.30 24.49
CA LEU A 156 13.76 9.26 23.79
C LEU A 156 15.07 9.59 24.52
N ASP A 157 15.12 9.33 25.82
CA ASP A 157 16.32 9.56 26.63
C ASP A 157 17.30 8.36 26.57
N ASP A 158 16.85 7.22 26.04
CA ASP A 158 17.68 6.03 25.86
C ASP A 158 18.35 6.07 24.47
N PRO A 159 19.69 6.03 24.41
CA PRO A 159 20.42 6.00 23.14
C PRO A 159 20.31 4.65 22.42
N LEU A 160 19.84 3.59 23.08
CA LEU A 160 19.68 2.28 22.46
C LEU A 160 18.51 2.27 21.51
N ALA A 161 18.79 1.91 20.26
CA ALA A 161 17.81 1.72 19.19
C ALA A 161 18.43 0.81 18.12
N ILE A 162 17.63 0.35 17.16
CA ILE A 162 18.17 -0.16 15.90
C ILE A 162 18.57 1.06 15.07
N THR A 163 19.85 1.22 14.76
CA THR A 163 20.43 2.39 14.06
C THR A 163 21.04 2.00 12.72
N ASP A 164 22.10 1.21 12.71
CA ASP A 164 22.84 0.85 11.49
C ASP A 164 22.01 0.00 10.53
N TYR A 165 21.09 -0.79 11.04
CA TYR A 165 20.17 -1.64 10.29
C TYR A 165 18.80 -0.99 10.04
N ASP A 166 18.55 0.18 10.59
CA ASP A 166 17.34 0.97 10.31
C ASP A 166 17.53 1.76 9.02
N ILE A 167 17.08 1.18 7.92
CA ILE A 167 17.19 1.79 6.59
C ILE A 167 16.25 2.99 6.41
N PHE A 168 15.21 3.11 7.26
CA PHE A 168 14.20 4.17 7.14
C PHE A 168 14.64 5.48 7.79
N TYR A 169 14.99 5.43 9.08
CA TYR A 169 15.20 6.64 9.87
C TYR A 169 16.50 6.64 10.67
N LYS A 170 17.35 5.63 10.51
CA LYS A 170 18.65 5.54 11.19
C LYS A 170 18.58 5.66 12.72
N GLY A 171 17.50 5.16 13.30
CA GLY A 171 17.26 5.20 14.75
C GLY A 171 16.69 6.53 15.25
N ASP A 172 16.25 7.43 14.37
CA ASP A 172 15.53 8.65 14.77
C ASP A 172 14.15 8.29 15.35
N MET A 173 14.09 8.17 16.67
CA MET A 173 12.88 7.75 17.37
C MET A 173 11.75 8.79 17.30
N GLN A 174 12.03 10.07 17.05
CA GLN A 174 10.99 11.06 16.77
C GLN A 174 10.26 10.77 15.47
N LYS A 175 10.97 10.35 14.43
CA LYS A 175 10.37 9.92 13.17
C LYS A 175 9.55 8.63 13.35
N TRP A 176 10.03 7.69 14.15
CA TRP A 176 9.30 6.47 14.49
C TRP A 176 7.99 6.76 15.25
N ILE A 177 8.00 7.74 16.16
CA ILE A 177 6.77 8.20 16.85
C ILE A 177 5.77 8.77 15.83
N ARG A 178 6.22 9.66 14.95
CA ARG A 178 5.35 10.24 13.91
C ARG A 178 4.75 9.17 13.00
N LEU A 179 5.57 8.21 12.58
CA LEU A 179 5.12 7.08 11.79
C LEU A 179 4.07 6.25 12.53
N ALA A 180 4.33 5.84 13.76
CA ALA A 180 3.41 5.01 14.55
C ALA A 180 2.04 5.67 14.71
N LYS A 181 2.02 6.97 15.01
CA LYS A 181 0.78 7.76 15.10
C LYS A 181 0.05 7.82 13.75
N SER A 182 0.78 7.99 12.65
CA SER A 182 0.19 8.06 11.30
C SER A 182 -0.35 6.71 10.85
N LEU A 183 0.34 5.61 11.12
CA LEU A 183 -0.15 4.26 10.82
C LEU A 183 -1.39 3.91 11.66
N LYS A 184 -1.43 4.35 12.93
CA LYS A 184 -2.63 4.25 13.77
C LYS A 184 -3.80 5.04 13.17
N PHE A 185 -3.56 6.28 12.79
CA PHE A 185 -4.54 7.14 12.16
C PHE A 185 -5.13 6.51 10.89
N ARG A 186 -4.28 6.02 9.98
CA ARG A 186 -4.71 5.30 8.77
C ARG A 186 -5.56 4.07 9.11
N THR A 187 -5.15 3.28 10.10
CA THR A 187 -5.89 2.09 10.53
C THR A 187 -7.29 2.47 11.03
N LEU A 188 -7.40 3.52 11.83
CA LEU A 188 -8.69 4.05 12.29
C LEU A 188 -9.55 4.57 11.14
N MET A 189 -8.95 5.26 10.17
CA MET A 189 -9.64 5.70 8.94
C MET A 189 -10.16 4.53 8.11
N THR A 190 -9.49 3.39 8.14
CA THR A 190 -9.96 2.16 7.49
C THR A 190 -11.15 1.54 8.24
N MET A 191 -11.20 1.68 9.57
CA MET A 191 -12.22 1.04 10.42
C MET A 191 -13.49 1.86 10.60
N VAL A 192 -13.41 3.19 10.47
CA VAL A 192 -14.43 4.13 10.97
C VAL A 192 -15.82 3.95 10.34
N ASP A 193 -15.88 3.45 9.11
CA ASP A 193 -17.16 3.22 8.44
C ASP A 193 -17.93 2.01 9.01
N LYS A 194 -17.22 1.02 9.53
CA LYS A 194 -17.81 -0.14 10.23
C LYS A 194 -17.95 0.09 11.73
N ASP A 195 -17.01 0.83 12.31
CA ASP A 195 -17.01 1.18 13.73
C ASP A 195 -16.89 2.71 13.90
N PRO A 196 -18.01 3.44 13.87
CA PRO A 196 -18.00 4.91 14.01
C PRO A 196 -17.39 5.41 15.32
N THR A 197 -17.23 4.57 16.35
CA THR A 197 -16.58 4.96 17.62
C THR A 197 -15.11 5.32 17.42
N LYS A 198 -14.48 4.89 16.31
CA LYS A 198 -13.10 5.21 15.97
C LYS A 198 -12.91 6.71 15.67
N ALA A 199 -13.98 7.44 15.34
CA ALA A 199 -13.91 8.88 15.07
C ALA A 199 -13.32 9.68 16.23
N GLU A 200 -13.61 9.31 17.49
CA GLU A 200 -13.03 9.98 18.65
C GLU A 200 -11.50 9.90 18.67
N GLN A 201 -10.93 8.72 18.38
CA GLN A 201 -9.48 8.54 18.34
C GLN A 201 -8.86 9.25 17.12
N ILE A 202 -9.55 9.29 15.98
CA ILE A 202 -9.15 10.08 14.80
C ILE A 202 -9.02 11.56 15.18
N GLY A 203 -10.05 12.13 15.77
CA GLY A 203 -10.05 13.52 16.21
C GLY A 203 -8.95 13.82 17.25
N LYS A 204 -8.71 12.89 18.17
CA LYS A 204 -7.64 13.03 19.16
C LYS A 204 -6.26 13.07 18.50
N LEU A 205 -5.97 12.19 17.53
CA LEU A 205 -4.69 12.20 16.82
C LEU A 205 -4.47 13.49 16.02
N ILE A 206 -5.53 14.03 15.41
CA ILE A 206 -5.47 15.31 14.70
C ILE A 206 -5.18 16.45 15.69
N SER A 207 -5.87 16.49 16.83
CA SER A 207 -5.72 17.58 17.83
C SER A 207 -4.38 17.52 18.56
N ASP A 208 -3.90 16.33 18.91
CA ASP A 208 -2.62 16.14 19.59
C ASP A 208 -1.45 16.39 18.65
N GLY A 209 -1.63 16.18 17.36
CA GLY A 209 -0.58 16.29 16.36
C GLY A 209 0.54 15.26 16.50
N GLY A 210 1.67 15.54 15.87
CA GLY A 210 2.85 14.67 15.95
C GLY A 210 2.76 13.44 15.05
N MET A 211 1.89 13.47 14.05
CA MET A 211 1.91 12.57 12.91
C MET A 211 2.92 13.04 11.87
N ILE A 212 3.13 12.28 10.81
CA ILE A 212 4.01 12.67 9.69
C ILE A 212 3.65 14.07 9.20
N SER A 213 4.66 14.94 9.06
CA SER A 213 4.46 16.35 8.76
C SER A 213 5.30 16.88 7.59
N SER A 214 6.12 16.03 7.00
CA SER A 214 6.91 16.35 5.81
C SER A 214 7.25 15.08 5.03
N ALA A 215 7.72 15.24 3.78
CA ALA A 215 8.20 14.13 2.97
C ALA A 215 9.43 13.41 3.57
N ASP A 216 10.19 14.09 4.42
CA ASP A 216 11.34 13.50 5.14
C ASP A 216 10.91 12.44 6.17
N ASP A 217 9.64 12.41 6.53
CA ASP A 217 9.05 11.43 7.43
C ASP A 217 8.46 10.22 6.68
N ASN A 218 8.48 10.20 5.36
CA ASN A 218 7.92 9.10 4.56
C ASN A 218 8.52 7.75 4.98
N LEU A 219 7.68 6.74 5.13
CA LEU A 219 8.12 5.36 5.21
C LEU A 219 8.44 4.86 3.81
N GLN A 220 9.72 4.85 3.47
CA GLN A 220 10.19 4.60 2.13
C GLN A 220 11.44 3.72 2.15
N PHE A 221 11.41 2.61 1.40
CA PHE A 221 12.57 1.73 1.24
C PHE A 221 13.38 2.19 0.02
N PRO A 222 14.67 2.53 0.18
CA PRO A 222 15.51 2.95 -0.91
C PRO A 222 16.05 1.74 -1.69
N TYR A 223 15.82 1.72 -3.01
CA TYR A 223 16.56 0.86 -3.91
C TYR A 223 17.77 1.59 -4.48
N LEU A 224 18.75 0.87 -5.01
CA LEU A 224 20.02 1.42 -5.49
C LEU A 224 20.26 1.02 -6.95
N GLN A 225 21.09 1.78 -7.64
CA GLN A 225 21.52 1.46 -9.01
C GLN A 225 22.51 0.28 -9.05
N THR A 226 23.05 -0.13 -7.91
CA THR A 226 24.03 -1.21 -7.80
C THR A 226 23.39 -2.56 -8.06
N ALA A 227 24.05 -3.41 -8.84
CA ALA A 227 23.59 -4.76 -9.16
C ALA A 227 23.24 -5.55 -7.88
N GLY A 228 22.06 -6.14 -7.87
CA GLY A 228 21.51 -6.87 -6.73
C GLY A 228 20.62 -6.03 -5.80
N ASN A 229 20.69 -4.70 -5.87
CA ASN A 229 19.92 -3.79 -5.03
C ASN A 229 18.93 -2.92 -5.80
N GLU A 230 18.68 -3.26 -7.07
CA GLU A 230 17.72 -2.55 -7.92
C GLU A 230 16.28 -2.89 -7.56
N ASN A 231 15.38 -1.96 -7.88
CA ASN A 231 13.93 -2.17 -7.70
C ASN A 231 13.47 -3.41 -8.49
N PRO A 232 12.72 -4.32 -7.87
CA PRO A 232 12.20 -5.51 -8.56
C PRO A 232 11.33 -5.23 -9.79
N LYS A 233 10.61 -4.10 -9.85
CA LYS A 233 9.84 -3.71 -11.05
C LYS A 233 10.74 -3.47 -12.25
N TYR A 234 11.87 -2.80 -12.05
CA TYR A 234 12.90 -2.67 -13.08
C TYR A 234 13.40 -4.05 -13.54
N LYS A 235 13.67 -4.96 -12.60
CA LYS A 235 14.17 -6.31 -12.91
C LYS A 235 13.14 -7.15 -13.69
N ILE A 236 11.85 -6.97 -13.47
CA ILE A 236 10.81 -7.64 -14.25
C ILE A 236 10.96 -7.29 -15.74
N LEU A 237 11.06 -6.00 -16.06
CA LEU A 237 11.24 -5.57 -17.45
C LEU A 237 12.55 -6.10 -18.05
N GLU A 238 13.67 -6.00 -17.32
CA GLU A 238 14.95 -6.53 -17.79
C GLU A 238 14.87 -8.03 -18.09
N LYS A 239 14.24 -8.80 -17.20
CA LYS A 239 14.15 -10.25 -17.30
C LYS A 239 13.29 -10.72 -18.47
N TYR A 240 12.13 -10.10 -18.67
CA TYR A 240 11.12 -10.60 -19.59
C TYR A 240 11.13 -9.89 -20.95
N THR A 241 11.56 -8.63 -21.00
CA THR A 241 11.42 -7.78 -22.18
C THR A 241 12.67 -6.97 -22.53
N ASN A 242 13.83 -7.32 -21.96
CA ASN A 242 15.10 -6.59 -22.15
C ASN A 242 14.98 -5.10 -21.82
N GLY A 243 14.23 -4.75 -20.79
CA GLY A 243 14.04 -3.37 -20.32
C GLY A 243 13.04 -2.54 -21.13
N ILE A 244 12.36 -3.14 -22.10
CA ILE A 244 11.31 -2.45 -22.88
C ILE A 244 9.97 -2.70 -22.17
N ASN A 245 9.26 -1.65 -21.79
CA ASN A 245 7.95 -1.83 -21.18
C ASN A 245 6.87 -2.06 -22.26
N ILE A 246 6.49 -3.31 -22.42
CA ILE A 246 5.37 -3.79 -23.23
C ILE A 246 4.40 -4.61 -22.38
N MET A 247 4.47 -4.50 -21.06
CA MET A 247 3.72 -5.32 -20.11
C MET A 247 2.80 -4.52 -19.20
N PHE A 248 3.17 -3.27 -18.89
CA PHE A 248 2.47 -2.42 -17.93
C PHE A 248 2.00 -1.15 -18.63
N PHE A 249 0.72 -1.13 -18.98
CA PHE A 249 0.10 -0.03 -19.71
C PHE A 249 -0.66 0.90 -18.78
N ALA A 250 -0.83 2.15 -19.23
CA ALA A 250 -1.71 3.09 -18.56
C ALA A 250 -3.16 2.59 -18.63
N ASN A 251 -3.83 2.50 -17.48
CA ASN A 251 -5.27 2.23 -17.44
C ASN A 251 -6.04 3.55 -17.52
N ASN A 252 -7.11 3.57 -18.33
CA ASN A 252 -7.97 4.73 -18.46
C ASN A 252 -8.66 5.13 -17.15
N ASN A 253 -8.80 4.22 -16.19
CA ASN A 253 -9.29 4.55 -14.84
C ASN A 253 -8.39 5.53 -14.09
N VAL A 254 -7.10 5.61 -14.46
CA VAL A 254 -6.13 6.56 -13.91
C VAL A 254 -5.88 7.71 -14.88
N LEU A 255 -5.58 7.40 -16.13
CA LEU A 255 -5.14 8.40 -17.10
C LEU A 255 -6.24 9.42 -17.44
N LYS A 256 -7.50 8.99 -17.66
CA LYS A 256 -8.60 9.90 -17.97
C LYS A 256 -8.86 10.95 -16.88
N PRO A 257 -9.00 10.57 -15.58
CA PRO A 257 -9.10 11.56 -14.51
C PRO A 257 -7.95 12.56 -14.45
N MET A 258 -6.72 12.12 -14.76
CA MET A 258 -5.55 13.01 -14.83
C MET A 258 -5.64 13.97 -16.03
N GLN A 259 -6.06 13.48 -17.21
CA GLN A 259 -6.21 14.30 -18.42
C GLN A 259 -7.31 15.34 -18.26
N GLU A 260 -8.46 14.98 -17.67
CA GLU A 260 -9.59 15.89 -17.39
C GLU A 260 -9.19 17.07 -16.50
N ARG A 261 -8.18 16.88 -15.66
CA ARG A 261 -7.68 17.89 -14.72
C ARG A 261 -6.41 18.59 -15.20
N ASN A 262 -5.84 18.20 -16.35
CA ASN A 262 -4.52 18.63 -16.81
C ASN A 262 -3.42 18.37 -15.77
N ASP A 263 -3.45 17.21 -15.14
CA ASP A 263 -2.56 16.82 -14.06
C ASP A 263 -1.10 16.79 -14.52
N SER A 264 -0.25 17.54 -13.84
CA SER A 264 1.17 17.69 -14.18
C SER A 264 1.98 16.39 -14.01
N ARG A 265 1.46 15.40 -13.28
CA ARG A 265 2.12 14.12 -13.04
C ARG A 265 2.02 13.16 -14.22
N ILE A 266 1.20 13.41 -15.24
CA ILE A 266 1.01 12.51 -16.39
C ILE A 266 2.33 12.08 -17.00
N SER A 267 3.23 13.02 -17.28
CA SER A 267 4.54 12.75 -17.89
C SER A 267 5.53 12.05 -16.95
N ARG A 268 5.23 11.98 -15.66
CA ARG A 268 6.03 11.23 -14.69
C ARG A 268 5.49 9.81 -14.50
N TYR A 269 4.20 9.61 -14.68
CA TYR A 269 3.56 8.31 -14.54
C TYR A 269 3.64 7.47 -15.82
N PHE A 270 3.54 8.12 -16.98
CA PHE A 270 3.39 7.44 -18.25
C PHE A 270 4.37 7.94 -19.30
N GLU A 271 4.75 7.03 -20.22
CA GLU A 271 5.34 7.40 -21.50
C GLU A 271 4.22 7.59 -22.53
N PRO A 272 4.30 8.60 -23.42
CA PRO A 272 3.33 8.73 -24.50
C PRO A 272 3.50 7.60 -25.53
N GLY A 273 2.48 7.36 -26.32
CA GLY A 273 2.57 6.50 -27.50
C GLY A 273 3.59 6.99 -28.52
N ALA A 274 3.88 6.20 -29.55
CA ALA A 274 4.88 6.51 -30.56
C ALA A 274 4.64 7.84 -31.31
N ASP A 275 3.40 8.31 -31.32
CA ASP A 275 2.99 9.60 -31.89
C ASP A 275 3.04 10.78 -30.90
N GLY A 276 3.53 10.56 -29.70
CA GLY A 276 3.65 11.58 -28.64
C GLY A 276 2.35 11.86 -27.88
N VAL A 277 1.29 11.06 -28.07
CA VAL A 277 0.00 11.24 -27.39
C VAL A 277 -0.17 10.24 -26.27
N TYR A 278 -0.75 10.69 -25.15
CA TYR A 278 -1.09 9.81 -24.02
C TYR A 278 -2.45 9.14 -24.25
N ARG A 279 -2.46 7.81 -24.33
CA ARG A 279 -3.66 6.98 -24.47
C ARG A 279 -3.56 5.79 -23.52
N GLY A 280 -4.55 5.63 -22.68
CA GLY A 280 -4.68 4.44 -21.82
C GLY A 280 -5.47 3.35 -22.50
N LEU A 281 -5.35 2.13 -21.97
CA LEU A 281 -6.24 1.03 -22.29
C LEU A 281 -7.41 1.02 -21.30
N ASP A 282 -8.57 0.58 -21.77
CA ASP A 282 -9.67 0.27 -20.87
C ASP A 282 -9.40 -1.11 -20.20
N THR A 283 -10.00 -1.29 -19.03
CA THR A 283 -9.99 -2.60 -18.39
C THR A 283 -10.52 -3.62 -19.39
N ARG A 284 -9.83 -4.77 -19.44
CA ARG A 284 -10.04 -5.81 -20.44
C ARG A 284 -11.52 -6.14 -20.61
N GLN A 285 -12.08 -5.64 -21.68
CA GLN A 285 -13.36 -6.03 -22.22
C GLN A 285 -13.07 -7.09 -23.29
N ALA A 286 -14.01 -8.01 -23.56
CA ALA A 286 -13.82 -8.99 -24.62
C ALA A 286 -13.30 -8.27 -25.87
N ALA A 287 -12.17 -8.72 -26.39
CA ALA A 287 -11.53 -8.08 -27.51
C ALA A 287 -12.56 -7.90 -28.64
N GLU A 288 -12.96 -6.65 -28.89
CA GLU A 288 -13.27 -6.31 -30.26
C GLU A 288 -11.93 -6.50 -30.95
N GLU A 289 -11.84 -7.51 -31.82
CA GLU A 289 -10.70 -7.71 -32.70
C GLU A 289 -10.41 -6.37 -33.37
N THR A 290 -9.50 -5.59 -32.76
CA THR A 290 -8.98 -4.41 -33.43
C THR A 290 -7.96 -4.97 -34.42
N ASP A 291 -8.29 -5.02 -35.71
CA ASP A 291 -7.40 -5.33 -36.83
C ASP A 291 -6.21 -4.33 -36.94
N ASP A 292 -5.92 -3.56 -35.90
CA ASP A 292 -4.84 -2.58 -35.89
C ASP A 292 -3.59 -3.16 -35.21
N GLU A 293 -2.76 -3.81 -36.00
CA GLU A 293 -1.42 -4.29 -35.58
C GLU A 293 -0.52 -3.20 -34.94
N ASN A 294 -0.95 -1.94 -34.93
CA ASN A 294 -0.21 -0.81 -34.35
C ASN A 294 -0.89 -0.22 -33.11
N ALA A 295 -2.05 -0.72 -32.68
CA ALA A 295 -2.76 -0.16 -31.53
C ALA A 295 -1.90 -0.07 -30.28
N ASP A 296 -1.07 -1.09 -30.03
CA ASP A 296 -0.19 -1.16 -28.84
C ASP A 296 0.96 -0.15 -28.87
N LEU A 297 1.50 0.18 -30.06
CA LEU A 297 2.52 1.19 -30.22
C LEU A 297 2.01 2.60 -29.92
N LEU A 298 0.70 2.83 -29.98
CA LEU A 298 0.07 4.11 -29.71
C LEU A 298 -0.39 4.22 -28.25
N SER A 299 -0.40 3.13 -27.50
CA SER A 299 -0.82 3.13 -26.09
C SER A 299 0.33 3.57 -25.18
N SER A 300 -0.03 4.29 -24.12
CA SER A 300 0.90 4.73 -23.10
C SER A 300 1.25 3.57 -22.15
N VAL A 301 2.50 3.49 -21.78
CA VAL A 301 3.00 2.53 -20.79
C VAL A 301 3.44 3.27 -19.52
N ILE A 302 3.58 2.52 -18.41
CA ILE A 302 4.17 3.05 -17.19
C ILE A 302 5.58 3.55 -17.47
N SER A 303 5.91 4.72 -16.96
CA SER A 303 7.13 5.43 -17.30
C SER A 303 8.41 4.73 -16.82
N LYS A 304 9.50 4.99 -17.54
CA LYS A 304 10.87 4.63 -17.11
C LYS A 304 11.25 5.31 -15.80
N TYR A 305 10.62 6.43 -15.45
CA TYR A 305 10.84 7.11 -14.18
C TYR A 305 10.32 6.28 -13.01
N LEU A 306 9.11 5.74 -13.09
CA LEU A 306 8.55 4.89 -12.03
C LEU A 306 9.27 3.54 -11.95
N PHE A 307 9.71 2.99 -13.07
CA PHE A 307 10.38 1.69 -13.14
C PHE A 307 11.91 1.80 -13.24
N ARG A 308 12.50 2.91 -12.78
CA ARG A 308 13.97 3.04 -12.73
C ARG A 308 14.58 2.15 -11.63
N LYS A 309 15.87 1.85 -11.77
CA LYS A 309 16.62 0.96 -10.84
C LYS A 309 16.49 1.36 -9.39
N GLU A 310 16.63 2.64 -9.11
CA GLU A 310 16.61 3.24 -7.78
C GLU A 310 15.26 3.79 -7.35
N ALA A 311 14.18 3.48 -8.08
CA ALA A 311 12.85 3.89 -7.66
C ALA A 311 12.56 3.34 -6.25
N PRO A 312 12.30 4.18 -5.25
CA PRO A 312 12.05 3.70 -3.91
C PRO A 312 10.69 3.01 -3.82
N GLU A 313 10.53 2.11 -2.87
CA GLU A 313 9.20 1.64 -2.46
C GLU A 313 8.64 2.58 -1.42
N LEU A 314 7.64 3.36 -1.80
CA LEU A 314 6.92 4.26 -0.91
C LEU A 314 5.80 3.49 -0.21
N ILE A 315 5.91 3.32 1.10
CA ILE A 315 5.00 2.48 1.89
C ILE A 315 3.92 3.32 2.57
N TYR A 316 4.32 4.46 3.14
CA TYR A 316 3.40 5.46 3.68
C TYR A 316 3.98 6.85 3.48
N SER A 317 3.15 7.80 3.04
CA SER A 317 3.62 9.12 2.60
C SER A 317 2.94 10.29 3.30
N TYR A 318 3.59 11.43 3.24
CA TYR A 318 3.02 12.67 3.75
C TYR A 318 1.79 13.13 2.97
N GLN A 319 1.78 12.99 1.63
CA GLN A 319 0.58 13.32 0.85
C GLN A 319 -0.61 12.41 1.21
N GLU A 320 -0.36 11.13 1.47
CA GLU A 320 -1.39 10.20 1.94
C GLU A 320 -1.98 10.64 3.28
N GLN A 321 -1.12 11.03 4.23
CA GLN A 321 -1.53 11.60 5.52
C GLN A 321 -2.42 12.83 5.34
N LEU A 322 -2.03 13.75 4.46
CA LEU A 322 -2.77 14.98 4.19
C LEU A 322 -4.15 14.71 3.57
N PHE A 323 -4.24 13.75 2.65
CA PHE A 323 -5.53 13.35 2.07
C PHE A 323 -6.47 12.76 3.13
N PHE A 324 -5.98 11.91 4.02
CA PHE A 324 -6.78 11.37 5.12
C PHE A 324 -7.25 12.47 6.08
N GLU A 325 -6.40 13.43 6.41
CA GLU A 325 -6.80 14.56 7.25
C GLU A 325 -7.86 15.44 6.55
N ALA A 326 -7.70 15.70 5.24
CA ALA A 326 -8.69 16.43 4.46
C ALA A 326 -10.05 15.70 4.48
N GLU A 327 -10.06 14.39 4.29
CA GLU A 327 -11.27 13.56 4.40
C GLU A 327 -11.90 13.67 5.79
N ALA A 328 -11.10 13.60 6.87
CA ALA A 328 -11.59 13.71 8.23
C ALA A 328 -12.29 15.05 8.48
N TYR A 329 -11.79 16.14 7.92
CA TYR A 329 -12.44 17.46 8.02
C TYR A 329 -13.68 17.58 7.14
N VAL A 330 -13.74 16.98 5.96
CA VAL A 330 -14.97 16.96 5.16
C VAL A 330 -16.07 16.20 5.89
N ARG A 331 -15.75 15.04 6.45
CA ARG A 331 -16.70 14.13 7.10
C ARG A 331 -17.00 14.48 8.56
N GLY A 332 -16.21 15.32 9.20
CA GLY A 332 -16.35 15.62 10.63
C GLY A 332 -15.99 14.45 11.54
N LEU A 333 -14.94 13.67 11.19
CA LEU A 333 -14.51 12.49 11.95
C LEU A 333 -13.73 12.88 13.21
N GLY A 334 -14.43 13.02 14.32
CA GLY A 334 -13.85 13.45 15.59
C GLY A 334 -13.35 14.88 15.63
N VAL A 335 -13.57 15.62 14.57
CA VAL A 335 -13.31 17.06 14.42
C VAL A 335 -14.56 17.75 13.88
N THR A 336 -14.70 19.05 14.12
CA THR A 336 -15.78 19.82 13.47
C THR A 336 -15.54 19.86 11.95
N SER A 337 -16.57 19.52 11.17
CA SER A 337 -16.49 19.60 9.71
C SER A 337 -16.06 21.00 9.27
N ASN A 338 -15.04 21.06 8.38
CA ASN A 338 -14.47 22.33 7.92
C ASN A 338 -13.92 22.16 6.50
N LEU A 339 -14.72 22.55 5.50
CA LEU A 339 -14.34 22.43 4.10
C LEU A 339 -13.20 23.39 3.69
N VAL A 340 -13.03 24.52 4.37
CA VAL A 340 -11.88 25.43 4.13
C VAL A 340 -10.60 24.73 4.54
N LYS A 341 -10.58 24.14 5.74
CA LYS A 341 -9.42 23.40 6.23
C LYS A 341 -9.14 22.16 5.36
N ALA A 342 -10.19 21.45 4.96
CA ALA A 342 -10.07 20.32 4.04
C ALA A 342 -9.44 20.73 2.70
N ASN A 343 -9.82 21.88 2.15
CA ASN A 343 -9.27 22.43 0.91
C ASN A 343 -7.76 22.74 1.02
N GLU A 344 -7.36 23.38 2.12
CA GLU A 344 -5.93 23.65 2.39
C GLU A 344 -5.10 22.35 2.38
N LEU A 345 -5.59 21.32 3.09
CA LEU A 345 -4.92 20.02 3.19
C LEU A 345 -4.92 19.27 1.85
N TYR A 346 -6.04 19.30 1.13
CA TYR A 346 -6.21 18.70 -0.19
C TYR A 346 -5.22 19.27 -1.22
N LYS A 347 -5.18 20.61 -1.36
CA LYS A 347 -4.24 21.25 -2.30
C LYS A 347 -2.79 21.02 -1.88
N LYS A 348 -2.50 21.04 -0.58
CA LYS A 348 -1.17 20.70 -0.07
C LYS A 348 -0.79 19.25 -0.35
N ALA A 349 -1.73 18.31 -0.24
CA ALA A 349 -1.48 16.90 -0.57
C ALA A 349 -1.12 16.72 -2.05
N ILE A 350 -1.85 17.38 -2.95
CA ILE A 350 -1.56 17.35 -4.38
C ILE A 350 -0.20 17.97 -4.68
N GLN A 351 0.11 19.13 -4.11
CA GLN A 351 1.43 19.76 -4.26
C GLN A 351 2.55 18.82 -3.79
N THR A 352 2.38 18.22 -2.61
CA THR A 352 3.35 17.26 -2.04
C THR A 352 3.53 16.04 -2.95
N ALA A 353 2.46 15.52 -3.53
CA ALA A 353 2.53 14.42 -4.48
C ALA A 353 3.26 14.82 -5.78
N CYS A 354 2.95 16.00 -6.33
CA CYS A 354 3.63 16.52 -7.51
C CYS A 354 5.13 16.71 -7.26
N ASP A 355 5.50 17.24 -6.10
CA ASP A 355 6.90 17.43 -5.69
C ASP A 355 7.61 16.08 -5.55
N TYR A 356 6.96 15.09 -4.93
CA TYR A 356 7.51 13.74 -4.75
C TYR A 356 7.82 13.06 -6.09
N TYR A 357 6.93 13.19 -7.06
CA TYR A 357 7.13 12.62 -8.40
C TYR A 357 7.92 13.55 -9.33
N GLU A 358 8.44 14.65 -8.82
CA GLU A 358 9.24 15.63 -9.60
C GLU A 358 8.49 16.12 -10.84
N ALA A 359 7.19 16.39 -10.72
CA ALA A 359 6.40 16.99 -11.78
C ALA A 359 6.87 18.43 -12.07
N ASP A 360 6.65 18.91 -13.31
CA ASP A 360 7.02 20.27 -13.70
C ASP A 360 6.37 21.32 -12.79
N PRO A 361 7.14 22.20 -12.11
CA PRO A 361 6.59 23.11 -11.10
C PRO A 361 5.61 24.14 -11.69
N VAL A 362 5.82 24.59 -12.95
CA VAL A 362 4.95 25.58 -13.60
C VAL A 362 3.62 24.92 -13.92
N LYS A 363 3.64 23.74 -14.55
CA LYS A 363 2.42 22.96 -14.83
C LYS A 363 1.70 22.54 -13.56
N THR A 364 2.42 22.26 -12.48
CA THR A 364 1.84 21.93 -11.18
C THR A 364 1.06 23.11 -10.60
N THR A 365 1.62 24.32 -10.68
CA THR A 365 0.90 25.52 -10.25
C THR A 365 -0.36 25.73 -11.07
N GLU A 366 -0.26 25.67 -12.41
CA GLU A 366 -1.41 25.81 -13.31
C GLU A 366 -2.49 24.75 -13.04
N PHE A 367 -2.08 23.51 -12.80
CA PHE A 367 -2.97 22.41 -12.45
C PHE A 367 -3.72 22.65 -11.14
N ILE A 368 -3.00 22.99 -10.06
CA ILE A 368 -3.60 23.18 -8.74
C ILE A 368 -4.52 24.41 -8.72
N ASP A 369 -4.14 25.49 -9.41
CA ASP A 369 -4.94 26.71 -9.51
C ASP A 369 -6.23 26.51 -10.31
N ALA A 370 -6.25 25.56 -11.23
CA ALA A 370 -7.43 25.21 -12.03
C ALA A 370 -8.41 24.28 -11.29
N LEU A 371 -8.00 23.64 -10.18
CA LEU A 371 -8.89 22.79 -9.41
C LEU A 371 -9.96 23.59 -8.65
N ASP A 372 -11.17 23.06 -8.64
CA ASP A 372 -12.23 23.61 -7.79
C ASP A 372 -11.80 23.57 -6.32
N ASP A 373 -12.12 24.64 -5.58
CA ASP A 373 -11.94 24.67 -4.15
C ASP A 373 -13.00 23.82 -3.45
N LEU A 374 -12.58 22.90 -2.58
CA LEU A 374 -13.50 21.97 -1.89
C LEU A 374 -14.60 22.71 -1.11
N ASN A 375 -14.31 23.91 -0.58
CA ASN A 375 -15.28 24.71 0.14
C ASN A 375 -16.32 25.40 -0.75
N THR A 376 -16.22 25.29 -2.06
CA THR A 376 -17.23 25.71 -3.02
C THR A 376 -18.13 24.55 -3.50
N LEU A 377 -17.81 23.34 -3.07
CA LEU A 377 -18.50 22.12 -3.45
C LEU A 377 -19.42 21.62 -2.33
N GLU A 378 -20.42 20.82 -2.70
CA GLU A 378 -21.15 20.02 -1.73
C GLU A 378 -20.22 18.96 -1.10
N PRO A 379 -20.43 18.57 0.17
CA PRO A 379 -19.53 17.66 0.89
C PRO A 379 -19.25 16.34 0.16
N ASP A 380 -20.24 15.72 -0.45
CA ASP A 380 -20.07 14.47 -1.20
C ASP A 380 -19.18 14.66 -2.44
N ARG A 381 -19.31 15.81 -3.10
CA ARG A 381 -18.46 16.16 -4.24
C ARG A 381 -17.04 16.48 -3.79
N ALA A 382 -16.87 17.19 -2.68
CA ALA A 382 -15.56 17.44 -2.08
C ALA A 382 -14.86 16.13 -1.71
N LEU A 383 -15.59 15.18 -1.14
CA LEU A 383 -15.09 13.85 -0.80
C LEU A 383 -14.66 13.06 -2.06
N TYR A 384 -15.47 13.11 -3.12
CA TYR A 384 -15.13 12.52 -4.41
C TYR A 384 -13.80 13.06 -4.96
N GLU A 385 -13.58 14.38 -4.92
CA GLU A 385 -12.33 15.00 -5.39
C GLU A 385 -11.12 14.55 -4.57
N ILE A 386 -11.27 14.38 -3.25
CA ILE A 386 -10.22 13.81 -2.41
C ILE A 386 -9.93 12.37 -2.85
N HIS A 387 -10.94 11.54 -3.00
CA HIS A 387 -10.77 10.13 -3.33
C HIS A 387 -10.17 9.91 -4.72
N ILE A 388 -10.55 10.72 -5.72
CA ILE A 388 -9.93 10.60 -7.05
C ILE A 388 -8.45 11.02 -7.04
N GLN A 389 -8.06 12.00 -6.23
CA GLN A 389 -6.67 12.38 -6.08
C GLN A 389 -5.85 11.33 -5.29
N GLN A 390 -6.46 10.67 -4.30
CA GLN A 390 -5.85 9.51 -3.63
C GLN A 390 -5.63 8.36 -4.61
N TRP A 391 -6.61 8.05 -5.45
CA TRP A 391 -6.49 7.05 -6.51
C TRP A 391 -5.32 7.36 -7.45
N ILE A 392 -5.22 8.58 -7.93
CA ILE A 392 -4.12 9.02 -8.81
C ILE A 392 -2.76 8.90 -8.09
N ASP A 393 -2.65 9.35 -6.84
CA ASP A 393 -1.39 9.28 -6.08
C ASP A 393 -0.92 7.84 -5.84
N LEU A 394 -1.85 6.91 -5.66
CA LEU A 394 -1.57 5.52 -5.31
C LEU A 394 -1.33 4.59 -6.50
N MET A 395 -1.39 5.06 -7.73
CA MET A 395 -1.34 4.24 -8.96
C MET A 395 -0.15 3.26 -8.99
N ASP A 396 1.03 3.66 -8.53
CA ASP A 396 2.22 2.79 -8.44
C ASP A 396 2.35 2.05 -7.09
N ARG A 397 1.30 2.14 -6.25
CA ARG A 397 1.21 1.55 -4.90
C ARG A 397 -0.06 0.72 -4.77
N PRO A 398 -0.14 -0.41 -5.52
CA PRO A 398 -1.40 -1.10 -5.74
C PRO A 398 -2.03 -1.70 -4.48
N LEU A 399 -1.26 -2.01 -3.44
CA LEU A 399 -1.82 -2.48 -2.17
C LEU A 399 -2.60 -1.36 -1.47
N GLU A 400 -1.99 -0.19 -1.32
CA GLU A 400 -2.64 0.98 -0.72
C GLU A 400 -3.82 1.44 -1.56
N GLU A 401 -3.70 1.39 -2.88
CA GLU A 401 -4.77 1.74 -3.82
C GLU A 401 -5.96 0.79 -3.68
N PHE A 402 -5.72 -0.51 -3.55
CA PHE A 402 -6.76 -1.50 -3.31
C PHE A 402 -7.52 -1.25 -2.00
N VAL A 403 -6.82 -0.86 -0.94
CA VAL A 403 -7.45 -0.47 0.33
C VAL A 403 -8.27 0.79 0.15
N GLN A 404 -7.66 1.84 -0.43
CA GLN A 404 -8.30 3.14 -0.61
C GLN A 404 -9.53 3.07 -1.49
N TRP A 405 -9.47 2.31 -2.59
CA TRP A 405 -10.61 2.13 -3.47
C TRP A 405 -11.80 1.48 -2.73
N ARG A 406 -11.58 0.36 -2.01
CA ARG A 406 -12.66 -0.32 -1.27
C ARG A 406 -13.29 0.54 -0.17
N ARG A 407 -12.51 1.45 0.44
CA ARG A 407 -13.00 2.35 1.51
C ARG A 407 -13.57 3.67 0.98
N SER A 408 -13.43 3.97 -0.30
CA SER A 408 -13.85 5.25 -0.88
C SER A 408 -15.36 5.40 -1.06
N GLY A 409 -16.12 4.31 -0.93
CA GLY A 409 -17.57 4.31 -1.06
C GLY A 409 -18.16 2.93 -0.81
N SER A 410 -19.47 2.85 -0.78
CA SER A 410 -20.18 1.58 -0.74
C SER A 410 -20.16 0.91 -2.12
N ASN A 411 -20.48 -0.40 -2.14
CA ASN A 411 -20.48 -1.23 -3.35
C ASN A 411 -21.20 -0.57 -4.55
N GLY A 412 -20.44 -0.34 -5.61
CA GLY A 412 -20.89 0.32 -6.82
C GLY A 412 -20.78 1.86 -6.81
N ASN A 413 -20.34 2.44 -5.68
CA ASN A 413 -20.10 3.87 -5.53
C ASN A 413 -18.67 4.20 -5.13
N GLU A 414 -17.75 3.25 -5.30
CA GLU A 414 -16.31 3.48 -5.08
C GLU A 414 -15.75 4.46 -6.10
N VAL A 415 -14.63 5.08 -5.77
CA VAL A 415 -13.97 6.08 -6.62
C VAL A 415 -12.59 5.59 -7.06
N PRO A 416 -12.39 5.41 -8.39
CA PRO A 416 -13.37 5.49 -9.46
C PRO A 416 -14.31 4.26 -9.49
N VAL A 417 -15.40 4.35 -10.24
CA VAL A 417 -16.23 3.17 -10.53
C VAL A 417 -15.48 2.28 -11.50
N LEU A 418 -15.10 1.08 -11.05
CA LEU A 418 -14.41 0.09 -11.87
C LEU A 418 -15.38 -0.79 -12.63
N THR A 419 -14.91 -1.43 -13.70
CA THR A 419 -15.70 -2.34 -14.54
C THR A 419 -15.21 -3.77 -14.36
N VAL A 420 -16.12 -4.71 -14.19
CA VAL A 420 -15.74 -6.14 -14.12
C VAL A 420 -15.17 -6.56 -15.48
N PRO A 421 -13.95 -7.17 -15.51
CA PRO A 421 -13.39 -7.70 -16.74
C PRO A 421 -14.31 -8.76 -17.35
N THR A 422 -14.51 -8.74 -18.68
CA THR A 422 -15.46 -9.66 -19.35
C THR A 422 -15.07 -11.14 -19.22
N GLU A 423 -13.80 -11.43 -19.10
CA GLU A 423 -13.29 -12.79 -18.94
C GLU A 423 -13.11 -13.19 -17.47
N ALA A 424 -13.44 -12.31 -16.53
CA ALA A 424 -13.37 -12.64 -15.11
C ALA A 424 -14.27 -13.84 -14.78
N THR A 425 -13.75 -14.75 -13.97
CA THR A 425 -14.51 -15.92 -13.50
C THR A 425 -15.67 -15.53 -12.59
N SER A 426 -15.59 -14.36 -11.98
CA SER A 426 -16.69 -13.74 -11.23
C SER A 426 -17.40 -12.68 -12.10
N ARG A 427 -18.66 -12.40 -11.74
CA ARG A 427 -19.42 -11.28 -12.32
C ARG A 427 -19.38 -10.04 -11.42
N GLU A 428 -18.47 -10.04 -10.45
CA GLU A 428 -18.31 -9.01 -9.43
C GLU A 428 -16.85 -8.57 -9.36
N LEU A 429 -16.62 -7.35 -8.90
CA LEU A 429 -15.27 -6.81 -8.72
C LEU A 429 -14.53 -7.53 -7.59
N ILE A 430 -13.22 -7.58 -7.72
CA ILE A 430 -12.35 -8.15 -6.68
C ILE A 430 -12.47 -7.37 -5.36
N ARG A 431 -12.56 -8.09 -4.24
CA ARG A 431 -12.64 -7.53 -2.89
C ARG A 431 -11.53 -8.06 -1.97
N ARG A 432 -10.94 -9.20 -2.31
CA ARG A 432 -9.91 -9.89 -1.51
C ARG A 432 -9.15 -10.90 -2.35
N TRP A 433 -8.08 -11.40 -1.79
CA TRP A 433 -7.46 -12.61 -2.31
C TRP A 433 -8.03 -13.85 -1.63
N GLU A 434 -8.00 -14.98 -2.34
CA GLU A 434 -8.21 -16.29 -1.75
C GLU A 434 -7.01 -16.67 -0.88
N TYR A 435 -7.21 -17.52 0.12
CA TYR A 435 -6.11 -18.00 0.95
C TYR A 435 -5.16 -18.88 0.16
N SER A 436 -3.90 -18.91 0.57
CA SER A 436 -2.91 -19.84 0.02
C SER A 436 -3.41 -21.29 0.13
N PRO A 437 -3.39 -22.08 -0.97
CA PRO A 437 -3.75 -23.49 -0.93
C PRO A 437 -2.92 -24.31 0.07
N GLU A 438 -1.66 -23.91 0.28
CA GLU A 438 -0.77 -24.55 1.26
C GLU A 438 -1.27 -24.32 2.69
N GLU A 439 -1.65 -23.10 3.05
CA GLU A 439 -2.21 -22.79 4.36
C GLU A 439 -3.54 -23.51 4.58
N MET A 440 -4.41 -23.52 3.58
CA MET A 440 -5.71 -24.22 3.65
C MET A 440 -5.57 -25.73 3.89
N THR A 441 -4.47 -26.31 3.40
CA THR A 441 -4.20 -27.75 3.54
C THR A 441 -3.46 -28.06 4.84
N ALA A 442 -2.51 -27.21 5.24
CA ALA A 442 -1.61 -27.47 6.35
C ALA A 442 -2.19 -27.08 7.71
N ASN A 443 -3.04 -26.06 7.77
CA ASN A 443 -3.64 -25.57 9.01
C ASN A 443 -5.07 -26.08 9.21
N PRO A 444 -5.32 -27.01 10.12
CA PRO A 444 -6.68 -27.55 10.37
C PRO A 444 -7.65 -26.50 10.93
N ASN A 445 -7.15 -25.35 11.40
CA ASN A 445 -7.94 -24.21 11.88
C ASN A 445 -8.25 -23.19 10.78
N ALA A 446 -7.73 -23.41 9.55
CA ALA A 446 -8.13 -22.62 8.40
C ALA A 446 -9.64 -22.81 8.11
N PRO A 447 -10.30 -21.81 7.49
CA PRO A 447 -11.68 -21.99 7.02
C PRO A 447 -11.82 -23.24 6.14
N LYS A 448 -12.98 -23.89 6.19
CA LYS A 448 -13.21 -25.10 5.37
C LYS A 448 -13.12 -24.82 3.88
N GLU A 449 -13.52 -23.63 3.46
CA GLU A 449 -13.45 -23.11 2.12
C GLU A 449 -12.83 -21.71 2.16
N SER A 450 -11.95 -21.42 1.20
CA SER A 450 -11.44 -20.06 1.05
C SER A 450 -12.60 -19.14 0.63
N PRO A 451 -12.77 -17.97 1.25
CA PRO A 451 -13.70 -16.99 0.75
C PRO A 451 -13.38 -16.64 -0.71
N LYS A 452 -14.40 -16.34 -1.49
CA LYS A 452 -14.25 -16.02 -2.91
C LYS A 452 -13.67 -14.63 -3.09
N ILE A 453 -12.97 -14.43 -4.19
CA ILE A 453 -12.27 -13.17 -4.52
C ILE A 453 -13.20 -11.95 -4.52
N TRP A 454 -14.51 -12.12 -4.71
CA TRP A 454 -15.51 -11.05 -4.69
C TRP A 454 -16.22 -10.87 -3.34
N GLU A 455 -15.94 -11.72 -2.35
CA GLU A 455 -16.55 -11.60 -1.04
C GLU A 455 -15.92 -10.44 -0.26
N LYS A 456 -16.78 -9.56 0.26
CA LYS A 456 -16.35 -8.41 1.03
C LYS A 456 -15.68 -8.81 2.33
N MET A 457 -14.74 -7.97 2.77
CA MET A 457 -14.15 -8.02 4.09
C MET A 457 -14.97 -7.24 5.10
N TRP A 458 -14.63 -7.35 6.38
CA TRP A 458 -15.33 -6.62 7.43
C TRP A 458 -15.37 -5.10 7.23
N PHE A 459 -14.27 -4.48 6.81
CA PHE A 459 -14.20 -3.02 6.63
C PHE A 459 -14.88 -2.53 5.34
N ASP A 460 -15.12 -3.40 4.39
CA ASP A 460 -15.63 -3.08 3.05
C ASP A 460 -17.16 -2.92 3.08
N LEU A 461 -17.70 -1.77 2.65
CA LEU A 461 -19.12 -1.42 2.75
C LEU A 461 -20.01 -1.96 1.61
#